data_cc34227d9daedc75a7878a12cb02f5c9
#
_entry.id   cc34227d9daedc75a7878a12cb02f5c9
#
_cell.length_a   1.000
_cell.length_b   1.000
_cell.length_c   1.000
_cell.angle_alpha   90.00
_cell.angle_beta   90.00
_cell.angle_gamma   90.00
#
_symmetry.space_group_name_H-M   'P 1'
#
loop_
_entity.id
_entity.type
_entity.pdbx_description
1 polymer ?
#
loop_
_entity_poly.entity_id
_entity_poly.type
_entity_poly.pdbx_seq_one_letter_code
_entity_poly.pdbx_strand_id
1 'polypeptide(L)'
;MAFNGKFNFNRICVLDTETTDKYWNSSAPVQIAAVICDRKGNILDSFNERIKTNHAISPDASAVHGIYARDLIHCRTEKEVLSDFCIWLMNNEIDCILTYNGEAFDRPMLNMRCKTLGIQTDYFDKTKFVGIDGYYDCIKDAKTVNYKGLRDALGRKWKLTLVAEHLGINSSGAHDAMVDILMLKDIFWMVDPVIHPSRWATEDKPTSLF
;
A
#
# COMPACT_ATOMS: atom_id res chain seq x y z
N MET A 1 18.54 1.96 -3.91
CA MET A 1 18.86 2.11 -5.34
C MET A 1 17.80 3.01 -5.93
N ALA A 2 18.17 4.15 -6.52
CA ALA A 2 17.23 5.00 -7.22
C ALA A 2 16.69 4.24 -8.43
N PHE A 3 15.38 4.13 -8.54
CA PHE A 3 14.72 3.44 -9.63
C PHE A 3 14.82 4.33 -10.90
N ASN A 4 15.73 4.00 -11.81
CA ASN A 4 15.90 4.70 -13.08
C ASN A 4 15.01 4.15 -14.20
N GLY A 5 13.89 3.51 -13.88
CA GLY A 5 12.96 2.95 -14.84
C GLY A 5 11.82 3.92 -15.14
N LYS A 6 11.46 4.09 -16.40
CA LYS A 6 10.18 4.70 -16.78
C LYS A 6 9.07 3.82 -16.25
N PHE A 7 8.30 4.33 -15.31
CA PHE A 7 7.12 3.64 -14.83
C PHE A 7 5.98 3.80 -15.84
N ASN A 8 5.52 2.71 -16.37
CA ASN A 8 4.28 2.67 -17.12
C ASN A 8 3.17 2.27 -16.14
N PHE A 9 2.61 3.24 -15.44
CA PHE A 9 1.55 3.01 -14.47
C PHE A 9 0.19 2.90 -15.15
N ASN A 10 -0.20 1.74 -15.57
CA ASN A 10 -1.56 1.54 -16.06
C ASN A 10 -2.48 1.04 -14.96
N ARG A 11 -1.94 0.17 -14.07
CA ARG A 11 -2.68 -0.42 -12.95
C ARG A 11 -1.83 -0.44 -11.69
N ILE A 12 -2.22 0.35 -10.72
CA ILE A 12 -1.54 0.51 -9.43
C ILE A 12 -2.39 -0.16 -8.36
N CYS A 13 -1.82 -1.11 -7.64
CA CYS A 13 -2.42 -1.67 -6.44
C CYS A 13 -2.02 -0.82 -5.23
N VAL A 14 -2.96 -0.17 -4.56
CA VAL A 14 -2.73 0.48 -3.27
C VAL A 14 -3.07 -0.52 -2.19
N LEU A 15 -2.12 -0.83 -1.32
CA LEU A 15 -2.20 -1.93 -0.35
C LEU A 15 -1.86 -1.44 1.06
N ASP A 16 -2.60 -1.93 2.03
CA ASP A 16 -2.29 -1.84 3.46
C ASP A 16 -2.72 -3.09 4.21
N THR A 17 -2.11 -3.38 5.35
CA THR A 17 -2.44 -4.51 6.21
C THR A 17 -2.52 -4.12 7.68
N GLU A 18 -3.56 -4.61 8.38
CA GLU A 18 -3.55 -4.66 9.84
C GLU A 18 -2.96 -6.00 10.28
N THR A 19 -2.16 -5.98 11.34
CA THR A 19 -1.34 -7.14 11.71
C THR A 19 -1.39 -7.45 13.20
N THR A 20 -0.92 -8.65 13.56
CA THR A 20 -0.91 -9.11 14.95
C THR A 20 0.11 -8.39 15.83
N ASP A 21 1.16 -7.80 15.26
CA ASP A 21 2.22 -7.10 16.00
C ASP A 21 2.99 -6.15 15.06
N LYS A 22 3.84 -5.30 15.62
CA LYS A 22 4.69 -4.30 14.95
C LYS A 22 5.97 -4.86 14.32
N TYR A 23 6.29 -6.14 14.51
CA TYR A 23 7.49 -6.77 13.97
C TYR A 23 7.12 -7.68 12.80
N TRP A 24 7.51 -7.33 11.59
CA TRP A 24 7.14 -8.05 10.37
C TRP A 24 7.51 -9.54 10.38
N ASN A 25 8.62 -9.92 11.04
CA ASN A 25 9.13 -11.29 11.07
C ASN A 25 8.40 -12.23 12.05
N SER A 26 7.54 -11.70 12.91
CA SER A 26 6.71 -12.47 13.85
C SER A 26 5.22 -12.20 13.66
N SER A 27 4.86 -11.26 12.80
CA SER A 27 3.47 -10.88 12.55
C SER A 27 2.78 -11.79 11.53
N ALA A 28 1.45 -11.80 11.62
CA ALA A 28 0.54 -12.30 10.61
C ALA A 28 -0.54 -11.23 10.31
N PRO A 29 -1.06 -11.15 9.09
CA PRO A 29 -2.12 -10.19 8.77
C PRO A 29 -3.43 -10.59 9.45
N VAL A 30 -4.18 -9.63 9.97
CA VAL A 30 -5.53 -9.75 10.51
C VAL A 30 -6.56 -9.06 9.63
N GLN A 31 -6.12 -8.14 8.79
CA GLN A 31 -6.88 -7.55 7.70
C GLN A 31 -5.92 -7.28 6.54
N ILE A 32 -6.39 -7.44 5.33
CA ILE A 32 -5.71 -7.00 4.11
C ILE A 32 -6.71 -6.21 3.29
N ALA A 33 -6.33 -5.01 2.90
CA ALA A 33 -7.12 -4.16 2.04
C ALA A 33 -6.28 -3.67 0.86
N ALA A 34 -6.89 -3.68 -0.33
CA ALA A 34 -6.25 -3.17 -1.52
C ALA A 34 -7.29 -2.61 -2.50
N VAL A 35 -6.89 -1.62 -3.28
CA VAL A 35 -7.64 -1.16 -4.45
C VAL A 35 -6.71 -1.15 -5.66
N ILE A 36 -7.26 -1.51 -6.83
CA ILE A 36 -6.59 -1.32 -8.11
C ILE A 36 -7.05 0.01 -8.69
N CYS A 37 -6.11 0.86 -9.01
CA CYS A 37 -6.40 2.15 -9.62
C CYS A 37 -5.81 2.24 -11.03
N ASP A 38 -6.51 2.91 -11.91
CA ASP A 38 -5.96 3.34 -13.18
C ASP A 38 -5.01 4.55 -13.00
N ARG A 39 -4.38 4.96 -14.09
CA ARG A 39 -3.48 6.12 -14.09
C ARG A 39 -4.14 7.43 -13.65
N LYS A 40 -5.47 7.55 -13.74
CA LYS A 40 -6.22 8.73 -13.31
C LYS A 40 -6.65 8.67 -11.84
N GLY A 41 -6.37 7.57 -11.14
CA GLY A 41 -6.79 7.35 -9.77
C GLY A 41 -8.22 6.82 -9.63
N ASN A 42 -8.85 6.42 -10.74
CA ASN A 42 -10.15 5.74 -10.66
C ASN A 42 -9.95 4.32 -10.12
N ILE A 43 -10.76 3.93 -9.15
CA ILE A 43 -10.74 2.58 -8.60
C ILE A 43 -11.41 1.64 -9.61
N LEU A 44 -10.69 0.62 -10.04
CA LEU A 44 -11.14 -0.39 -10.99
C LEU A 44 -11.66 -1.64 -10.28
N ASP A 45 -11.03 -1.99 -9.15
CA ASP A 45 -11.37 -3.17 -8.36
C ASP A 45 -10.91 -2.99 -6.91
N SER A 46 -11.44 -3.80 -5.98
CA SER A 46 -11.10 -3.73 -4.56
C SER A 46 -11.07 -5.10 -3.91
N PHE A 47 -10.20 -5.25 -2.94
CA PHE A 47 -10.08 -6.41 -2.08
C PHE A 47 -10.04 -5.94 -0.62
N ASN A 48 -10.90 -6.50 0.25
CA ASN A 48 -10.89 -6.16 1.68
C ASN A 48 -11.40 -7.36 2.48
N GLU A 49 -10.49 -8.03 3.19
CA GLU A 49 -10.81 -9.24 3.94
C GLU A 49 -10.17 -9.21 5.34
N ARG A 50 -10.96 -9.53 6.35
CA ARG A 50 -10.48 -9.90 7.67
C ARG A 50 -10.03 -11.36 7.67
N ILE A 51 -8.97 -11.64 8.43
CA ILE A 51 -8.24 -12.90 8.34
C ILE A 51 -8.20 -13.59 9.70
N LYS A 52 -8.69 -14.83 9.74
CA LYS A 52 -8.51 -15.68 10.91
C LYS A 52 -7.04 -16.09 11.01
N THR A 53 -6.41 -15.75 12.12
CA THR A 53 -5.03 -16.11 12.41
C THR A 53 -4.91 -16.98 13.66
N ASN A 54 -3.88 -17.82 13.70
CA ASN A 54 -3.47 -18.55 14.90
C ASN A 54 -2.40 -17.82 15.72
N HIS A 55 -1.96 -16.64 15.25
CA HIS A 55 -1.03 -15.79 15.98
C HIS A 55 -1.78 -14.97 17.02
N ALA A 56 -1.19 -14.81 18.20
CA ALA A 56 -1.72 -13.91 19.21
C ALA A 56 -1.65 -12.46 18.71
N ILE A 57 -2.76 -11.74 18.84
CA ILE A 57 -2.79 -10.31 18.52
C ILE A 57 -2.31 -9.57 19.76
N SER A 58 -1.29 -8.74 19.62
CA SER A 58 -0.77 -7.96 20.74
C SER A 58 -1.81 -6.91 21.21
N PRO A 59 -1.86 -6.58 22.51
CA PRO A 59 -2.74 -5.52 23.00
C PRO A 59 -2.50 -4.18 22.30
N ASP A 60 -1.23 -3.87 22.00
CA ASP A 60 -0.84 -2.63 21.31
C ASP A 60 -1.43 -2.59 19.89
N ALA A 61 -1.37 -3.70 19.14
CA ALA A 61 -1.95 -3.81 17.81
C ALA A 61 -3.47 -3.65 17.85
N SER A 62 -4.14 -4.41 18.74
CA SER A 62 -5.60 -4.28 18.92
C SER A 62 -6.02 -2.87 19.35
N ALA A 63 -5.21 -2.17 20.14
CA ALA A 63 -5.50 -0.79 20.52
C ALA A 63 -5.40 0.19 19.34
N VAL A 64 -4.60 -0.13 18.32
CA VAL A 64 -4.44 0.69 17.11
C VAL A 64 -5.58 0.45 16.13
N HIS A 65 -5.79 -0.80 15.68
CA HIS A 65 -6.74 -1.10 14.60
C HIS A 65 -8.11 -1.61 15.06
N GLY A 66 -8.32 -1.80 16.37
CA GLY A 66 -9.61 -2.21 16.93
C GLY A 66 -10.04 -3.65 16.64
N ILE A 67 -9.18 -4.47 16.03
CA ILE A 67 -9.50 -5.87 15.71
C ILE A 67 -9.01 -6.78 16.84
N TYR A 68 -9.90 -7.64 17.31
CA TYR A 68 -9.62 -8.60 18.38
C TYR A 68 -9.80 -10.03 17.89
N ALA A 69 -9.19 -11.00 18.54
CA ALA A 69 -9.27 -12.41 18.17
C ALA A 69 -10.72 -12.91 18.03
N ARG A 70 -11.63 -12.41 18.88
CA ARG A 70 -13.08 -12.74 18.82
C ARG A 70 -13.74 -12.32 17.49
N ASP A 71 -13.24 -11.25 16.86
CA ASP A 71 -13.81 -10.70 15.63
C ASP A 71 -13.41 -11.54 14.40
N LEU A 72 -12.39 -12.39 14.56
CA LEU A 72 -11.82 -13.19 13.49
C LEU A 72 -12.24 -14.67 13.52
N ILE A 73 -13.03 -15.10 14.51
CA ILE A 73 -13.38 -16.53 14.72
C ILE A 73 -14.04 -17.13 13.48
N HIS A 74 -14.91 -16.36 12.81
CA HIS A 74 -15.68 -16.79 11.64
C HIS A 74 -15.09 -16.32 10.31
N CYS A 75 -13.95 -15.64 10.36
CA CYS A 75 -13.24 -15.21 9.15
C CYS A 75 -12.57 -16.39 8.45
N ARG A 76 -12.27 -16.21 7.19
CA ARG A 76 -11.50 -17.16 6.37
C ARG A 76 -10.07 -17.28 6.91
N THR A 77 -9.47 -18.42 6.67
CA THR A 77 -8.09 -18.67 7.10
C THR A 77 -7.09 -17.79 6.31
N GLU A 78 -5.95 -17.56 6.91
CA GLU A 78 -4.87 -16.80 6.28
C GLU A 78 -4.47 -17.40 4.92
N LYS A 79 -4.40 -18.73 4.82
CA LYS A 79 -4.04 -19.39 3.57
C LYS A 79 -5.07 -19.14 2.46
N GLU A 80 -6.36 -19.22 2.78
CA GLU A 80 -7.43 -18.97 1.81
C GLU A 80 -7.39 -17.52 1.33
N VAL A 81 -7.31 -16.56 2.25
CA VAL A 81 -7.34 -15.14 1.90
C VAL A 81 -6.10 -14.73 1.11
N LEU A 82 -4.90 -15.14 1.55
CA LEU A 82 -3.67 -14.79 0.83
C LEU A 82 -3.56 -15.47 -0.53
N SER A 83 -4.10 -16.71 -0.68
CA SER A 83 -4.16 -17.37 -1.99
C SER A 83 -5.06 -16.59 -2.95
N ASP A 84 -6.25 -16.22 -2.50
CA ASP A 84 -7.19 -15.45 -3.32
C ASP A 84 -6.65 -14.05 -3.62
N PHE A 85 -5.97 -13.43 -2.67
CA PHE A 85 -5.34 -12.13 -2.89
C PHE A 85 -4.26 -12.20 -3.98
N CYS A 86 -3.41 -13.22 -3.96
CA CYS A 86 -2.40 -13.41 -5.01
C CYS A 86 -3.04 -13.66 -6.38
N ILE A 87 -4.13 -14.43 -6.45
CA ILE A 87 -4.89 -14.65 -7.68
C ILE A 87 -5.54 -13.35 -8.15
N TRP A 88 -6.09 -12.57 -7.23
CA TRP A 88 -6.71 -11.28 -7.53
C TRP A 88 -5.68 -10.28 -8.10
N LEU A 89 -4.46 -10.21 -7.52
CA LEU A 89 -3.37 -9.40 -8.06
C LEU A 89 -3.01 -9.83 -9.49
N MET A 90 -2.93 -11.14 -9.73
CA MET A 90 -2.60 -11.70 -11.05
C MET A 90 -3.68 -11.37 -12.09
N ASN A 91 -4.95 -11.54 -11.74
CA ASN A 91 -6.08 -11.29 -12.64
C ASN A 91 -6.21 -9.79 -12.99
N ASN A 92 -5.76 -8.92 -12.11
CA ASN A 92 -5.77 -7.48 -12.32
C ASN A 92 -4.54 -6.96 -13.09
N GLU A 93 -3.56 -7.81 -13.42
CA GLU A 93 -2.38 -7.45 -14.22
C GLU A 93 -1.71 -6.16 -13.71
N ILE A 94 -1.43 -6.10 -12.41
CA ILE A 94 -0.88 -4.90 -11.78
C ILE A 94 0.56 -4.63 -12.20
N ASP A 95 0.89 -3.36 -12.40
CA ASP A 95 2.25 -2.88 -12.73
C ASP A 95 3.08 -2.65 -11.47
N CYS A 96 2.44 -2.22 -10.39
CA CYS A 96 3.11 -1.93 -9.13
C CYS A 96 2.16 -1.99 -7.93
N ILE A 97 2.74 -2.09 -6.73
CA ILE A 97 2.04 -1.96 -5.46
C ILE A 97 2.54 -0.69 -4.76
N LEU A 98 1.61 0.15 -4.33
CA LEU A 98 1.82 1.34 -3.55
C LEU A 98 1.43 1.07 -2.10
N THR A 99 2.32 1.33 -1.16
CA THR A 99 2.09 1.16 0.27
C THR A 99 2.60 2.36 1.06
N TYR A 100 2.15 2.49 2.30
CA TYR A 100 2.73 3.44 3.26
C TYR A 100 3.76 2.73 4.13
N ASN A 101 5.05 2.94 3.86
CA ASN A 101 6.17 2.27 4.55
C ASN A 101 6.16 0.72 4.43
N GLY A 102 5.40 0.17 3.49
CA GLY A 102 5.20 -1.27 3.36
C GLY A 102 6.40 -2.02 2.79
N GLU A 103 7.37 -1.34 2.16
CA GLU A 103 8.62 -1.99 1.75
C GLU A 103 9.39 -2.54 2.96
N ALA A 104 9.31 -1.84 4.09
CA ALA A 104 9.99 -2.22 5.32
C ALA A 104 9.16 -3.19 6.18
N PHE A 105 7.84 -3.26 6.00
CA PHE A 105 6.95 -4.03 6.86
C PHE A 105 6.03 -4.99 6.09
N ASP A 106 5.04 -4.48 5.35
CA ASP A 106 4.01 -5.31 4.71
C ASP A 106 4.59 -6.31 3.71
N ARG A 107 5.47 -5.85 2.82
CA ARG A 107 6.09 -6.67 1.80
C ARG A 107 6.89 -7.85 2.39
N PRO A 108 7.86 -7.66 3.29
CA PRO A 108 8.60 -8.78 3.86
C PRO A 108 7.72 -9.69 4.71
N MET A 109 6.72 -9.16 5.41
CA MET A 109 5.75 -9.95 6.17
C MET A 109 4.91 -10.82 5.24
N LEU A 110 4.26 -10.26 4.21
CA LEU A 110 3.44 -11.00 3.25
C LEU A 110 4.27 -12.05 2.49
N ASN A 111 5.50 -11.70 2.08
CA ASN A 111 6.41 -12.67 1.45
C ASN A 111 6.72 -13.86 2.37
N MET A 112 7.03 -13.58 3.64
CA MET A 112 7.28 -14.63 4.64
C MET A 112 6.03 -15.50 4.85
N ARG A 113 4.85 -14.89 5.00
CA ARG A 113 3.60 -15.62 5.21
C ARG A 113 3.23 -16.49 4.02
N CYS A 114 3.30 -15.96 2.81
CA CYS A 114 3.06 -16.75 1.59
C CYS A 114 4.00 -17.98 1.52
N LYS A 115 5.30 -17.78 1.75
CA LYS A 115 6.27 -18.88 1.78
C LYS A 115 5.94 -19.94 2.85
N THR A 116 5.60 -19.49 4.06
CA THR A 116 5.24 -20.39 5.18
C THR A 116 3.99 -21.21 4.87
N LEU A 117 3.04 -20.64 4.17
CA LEU A 117 1.76 -21.28 3.81
C LEU A 117 1.83 -22.07 2.49
N GLY A 118 2.98 -22.08 1.81
CA GLY A 118 3.19 -22.78 0.54
C GLY A 118 2.46 -22.11 -0.64
N ILE A 119 2.20 -20.80 -0.55
CA ILE A 119 1.59 -20.01 -1.64
C ILE A 119 2.69 -19.56 -2.59
N GLN A 120 2.59 -19.99 -3.86
CA GLN A 120 3.54 -19.62 -4.90
C GLN A 120 3.19 -18.21 -5.43
N THR A 121 4.05 -17.25 -5.16
CA THR A 121 3.92 -15.87 -5.65
C THR A 121 5.27 -15.19 -5.67
N ASP A 122 5.45 -14.25 -6.59
CA ASP A 122 6.61 -13.36 -6.66
C ASP A 122 6.23 -11.88 -6.43
N TYR A 123 4.95 -11.59 -6.19
CA TYR A 123 4.48 -10.23 -5.95
C TYR A 123 5.16 -9.54 -4.77
N PHE A 124 5.59 -10.29 -3.76
CA PHE A 124 6.25 -9.75 -2.58
C PHE A 124 7.77 -10.02 -2.55
N ASP A 125 8.33 -10.58 -3.64
CA ASP A 125 9.77 -10.76 -3.78
C ASP A 125 10.43 -9.45 -4.18
N LYS A 126 11.48 -9.05 -3.44
CA LYS A 126 12.22 -7.82 -3.68
C LYS A 126 12.85 -7.74 -5.08
N THR A 127 13.18 -8.88 -5.69
CA THR A 127 13.85 -8.94 -6.99
C THR A 127 12.89 -8.79 -8.18
N LYS A 128 11.62 -9.14 -8.01
CA LYS A 128 10.58 -9.13 -9.03
C LYS A 128 9.51 -8.08 -8.77
N PHE A 129 9.45 -7.59 -7.55
CA PHE A 129 8.49 -6.62 -7.11
C PHE A 129 8.90 -5.24 -7.62
N VAL A 130 8.14 -4.76 -8.58
CA VAL A 130 8.18 -3.36 -8.99
C VAL A 130 7.23 -2.60 -8.07
N GLY A 131 7.48 -2.71 -6.77
CA GLY A 131 6.78 -1.91 -5.79
C GLY A 131 7.40 -0.53 -5.80
N ILE A 132 6.57 0.46 -5.98
CA ILE A 132 6.92 1.76 -5.49
C ILE A 132 6.55 1.72 -4.02
N ASP A 133 7.53 1.83 -3.16
CA ASP A 133 7.31 2.52 -1.91
C ASP A 133 7.22 4.02 -2.27
N GLY A 134 6.38 4.26 -3.29
CA GLY A 134 6.25 5.54 -3.94
C GLY A 134 5.67 6.57 -3.00
N TYR A 135 5.00 6.08 -1.95
CA TYR A 135 4.54 6.93 -0.90
C TYR A 135 5.72 7.54 -0.13
N TYR A 136 6.68 6.73 0.32
CA TYR A 136 7.82 7.23 1.08
C TYR A 136 8.70 8.16 0.22
N ASP A 137 8.93 7.80 -1.02
CA ASP A 137 9.67 8.66 -1.96
C ASP A 137 8.91 9.95 -2.27
N CYS A 138 7.61 9.86 -2.55
CA CYS A 138 6.73 11.00 -2.77
C CYS A 138 6.74 11.97 -1.57
N ILE A 139 6.62 11.46 -0.35
CA ILE A 139 6.67 12.26 0.87
C ILE A 139 8.07 12.83 1.12
N LYS A 140 9.11 12.05 0.90
CA LYS A 140 10.50 12.49 1.02
C LYS A 140 10.80 13.64 0.06
N ASP A 141 10.38 13.51 -1.19
CA ASP A 141 10.57 14.53 -2.19
C ASP A 141 9.69 15.76 -1.94
N ALA A 142 8.44 15.57 -1.52
CA ALA A 142 7.58 16.66 -1.07
C ALA A 142 8.19 17.44 0.09
N LYS A 143 8.84 16.74 1.04
CA LYS A 143 9.61 17.36 2.12
C LYS A 143 10.80 18.17 1.59
N THR A 144 11.55 17.59 0.64
CA THR A 144 12.75 18.24 0.08
C THR A 144 12.39 19.51 -0.68
N VAL A 145 11.31 19.49 -1.46
CA VAL A 145 10.83 20.66 -2.21
C VAL A 145 9.84 21.52 -1.43
N ASN A 146 9.59 21.20 -0.16
CA ASN A 146 8.65 21.89 0.72
C ASN A 146 7.22 22.01 0.12
N TYR A 147 6.72 20.87 -0.41
CA TYR A 147 5.40 20.84 -1.03
C TYR A 147 4.32 21.38 -0.09
N LYS A 148 3.68 22.52 -0.50
CA LYS A 148 2.63 23.22 0.26
C LYS A 148 2.95 23.40 1.75
N GLY A 149 4.20 23.68 2.11
CA GLY A 149 4.61 23.84 3.51
C GLY A 149 4.67 22.55 4.34
N LEU A 150 4.61 21.37 3.69
CA LEU A 150 4.54 20.08 4.34
C LEU A 150 5.73 19.84 5.27
N ARG A 151 6.94 20.20 4.85
CA ARG A 151 8.15 20.09 5.68
C ARG A 151 8.06 20.93 6.96
N ASP A 152 7.56 22.16 6.82
CA ASP A 152 7.52 23.13 7.93
C ASP A 152 6.40 22.75 8.91
N ALA A 153 5.27 22.24 8.42
CA ALA A 153 4.15 21.82 9.24
C ALA A 153 4.41 20.51 9.99
N LEU A 154 4.99 19.50 9.34
CA LEU A 154 5.11 18.15 9.89
C LEU A 154 6.48 17.88 10.54
N GLY A 155 7.52 18.63 10.18
CA GLY A 155 8.87 18.42 10.70
C GLY A 155 9.38 16.99 10.49
N ARG A 156 9.42 16.19 11.58
CA ARG A 156 9.80 14.77 11.53
C ARG A 156 8.61 13.80 11.66
N LYS A 157 7.39 14.31 11.80
CA LYS A 157 6.19 13.50 12.06
C LYS A 157 5.47 13.17 10.75
N TRP A 158 5.92 12.14 10.09
CA TRP A 158 5.42 11.71 8.78
C TRP A 158 4.44 10.53 8.91
N LYS A 159 3.41 10.66 9.75
CA LYS A 159 2.32 9.68 9.82
C LYS A 159 1.33 9.94 8.70
N LEU A 160 0.76 8.88 8.14
CA LEU A 160 -0.24 8.95 7.06
C LEU A 160 -1.35 9.96 7.38
N THR A 161 -1.95 9.85 8.57
CA THR A 161 -3.01 10.74 9.04
C THR A 161 -2.59 12.21 9.08
N LEU A 162 -1.40 12.53 9.59
CA LEU A 162 -0.92 13.91 9.66
C LEU A 162 -0.66 14.52 8.27
N VAL A 163 -0.20 13.69 7.34
CA VAL A 163 -0.04 14.14 5.95
C VAL A 163 -1.39 14.38 5.30
N ALA A 164 -2.34 13.44 5.48
CA ALA A 164 -3.71 13.58 4.97
C ALA A 164 -4.37 14.86 5.48
N GLU A 165 -4.36 15.08 6.78
CA GLU A 165 -4.92 16.28 7.43
C GLU A 165 -4.31 17.58 6.89
N HIS A 166 -2.96 17.63 6.75
CA HIS A 166 -2.28 18.81 6.21
C HIS A 166 -2.69 19.10 4.75
N LEU A 167 -2.98 18.07 3.97
CA LEU A 167 -3.42 18.19 2.58
C LEU A 167 -4.94 18.38 2.44
N GLY A 168 -5.68 18.41 3.54
CA GLY A 168 -7.14 18.55 3.53
C GLY A 168 -7.88 17.28 3.12
N ILE A 169 -7.22 16.11 3.25
CA ILE A 169 -7.80 14.79 2.99
C ILE A 169 -8.42 14.28 4.29
N ASN A 170 -9.63 13.71 4.21
CA ASN A 170 -10.32 13.19 5.38
C ASN A 170 -9.56 11.99 5.97
N SER A 171 -9.21 12.07 7.26
CA SER A 171 -8.51 11.03 8.03
C SER A 171 -9.44 10.30 9.03
N SER A 172 -10.74 10.58 9.00
CA SER A 172 -11.71 9.92 9.88
C SER A 172 -11.80 8.43 9.57
N GLY A 173 -11.67 7.60 10.61
CA GLY A 173 -11.67 6.15 10.46
C GLY A 173 -10.28 5.55 10.19
N ALA A 174 -9.20 6.33 10.28
CA ALA A 174 -7.84 5.82 10.20
C ALA A 174 -7.61 4.62 11.14
N HIS A 175 -6.67 3.75 10.75
CA HIS A 175 -6.41 2.43 11.35
C HIS A 175 -7.51 1.38 11.02
N ASP A 176 -8.29 1.60 9.97
CA ASP A 176 -8.90 0.57 9.15
C ASP A 176 -8.15 0.52 7.82
N ALA A 177 -7.63 -0.63 7.43
CA ALA A 177 -6.76 -0.75 6.26
C ALA A 177 -7.43 -0.20 4.98
N MET A 178 -8.76 -0.31 4.83
CA MET A 178 -9.45 0.26 3.66
C MET A 178 -9.45 1.79 3.69
N VAL A 179 -9.63 2.40 4.85
CA VAL A 179 -9.57 3.86 4.99
C VAL A 179 -8.16 4.35 4.72
N ASP A 180 -7.16 3.65 5.23
CA ASP A 180 -5.75 4.03 5.09
C ASP A 180 -5.29 3.98 3.63
N ILE A 181 -5.70 2.96 2.86
CA ILE A 181 -5.37 2.92 1.42
C ILE A 181 -6.08 4.01 0.59
N LEU A 182 -7.30 4.41 0.97
CA LEU A 182 -7.98 5.52 0.29
C LEU A 182 -7.29 6.85 0.57
N MET A 183 -6.87 7.11 1.82
CA MET A 183 -6.03 8.26 2.15
C MET A 183 -4.71 8.25 1.37
N LEU A 184 -4.01 7.11 1.37
CA LEU A 184 -2.76 6.94 0.64
C LEU A 184 -2.92 7.20 -0.85
N LYS A 185 -3.99 6.65 -1.45
CA LYS A 185 -4.36 6.90 -2.85
C LYS A 185 -4.49 8.40 -3.11
N ASP A 186 -5.31 9.08 -2.34
CA ASP A 186 -5.58 10.51 -2.57
C ASP A 186 -4.32 11.36 -2.41
N ILE A 187 -3.48 11.07 -1.40
CA ILE A 187 -2.19 11.73 -1.22
C ILE A 187 -1.29 11.50 -2.43
N PHE A 188 -1.15 10.25 -2.89
CA PHE A 188 -0.26 9.90 -3.99
C PHE A 188 -0.67 10.61 -5.28
N TRP A 189 -1.93 10.55 -5.67
CA TRP A 189 -2.42 11.22 -6.89
C TRP A 189 -2.39 12.74 -6.81
N MET A 190 -2.43 13.32 -5.61
CA MET A 190 -2.28 14.76 -5.41
C MET A 190 -0.82 15.21 -5.51
N VAL A 191 0.10 14.47 -4.92
CA VAL A 191 1.48 14.91 -4.67
C VAL A 191 2.45 14.44 -5.75
N ASP A 192 2.43 13.15 -6.12
CA ASP A 192 3.41 12.56 -7.01
C ASP A 192 3.43 13.18 -8.43
N PRO A 193 2.28 13.51 -9.07
CA PRO A 193 2.29 14.17 -10.38
C PRO A 193 2.99 15.53 -10.39
N VAL A 194 2.98 16.23 -9.26
CA VAL A 194 3.61 17.54 -9.11
C VAL A 194 5.11 17.40 -8.86
N ILE A 195 5.50 16.44 -8.02
CA ILE A 195 6.91 16.19 -7.66
C ILE A 195 7.65 15.44 -8.75
N HIS A 196 6.99 14.50 -9.41
CA HIS A 196 7.55 13.64 -10.43
C HIS A 196 6.76 13.68 -11.76
N PRO A 197 6.66 14.84 -12.41
CA PRO A 197 5.82 14.98 -13.62
C PRO A 197 6.24 14.01 -14.74
N SER A 198 7.52 13.65 -14.82
CA SER A 198 8.01 12.71 -15.82
C SER A 198 7.46 11.28 -15.67
N ARG A 199 7.04 10.86 -14.47
CA ARG A 199 6.36 9.58 -14.23
C ARG A 199 4.97 9.55 -14.85
N TRP A 200 4.35 10.74 -14.98
CA TRP A 200 2.97 10.92 -15.41
C TRP A 200 2.86 11.39 -16.86
N ALA A 201 3.96 11.75 -17.48
CA ALA A 201 3.98 12.12 -18.89
C ALA A 201 3.55 10.92 -19.75
N THR A 202 2.47 11.07 -20.52
CA THR A 202 2.07 10.09 -21.52
C THR A 202 3.08 10.08 -22.66
N GLU A 203 3.51 8.91 -23.12
CA GLU A 203 4.24 8.78 -24.38
C GLU A 203 3.27 8.90 -25.57
N ASP A 204 2.55 10.00 -25.68
CA ASP A 204 1.95 10.40 -26.94
C ASP A 204 3.05 11.03 -27.80
N LYS A 205 3.97 10.21 -28.29
CA LYS A 205 4.68 10.56 -29.49
C LYS A 205 3.69 10.43 -30.64
N PRO A 206 3.42 11.51 -31.39
CA PRO A 206 2.73 11.35 -32.65
C PRO A 206 3.50 10.32 -33.45
N THR A 207 2.85 9.25 -33.87
CA THR A 207 3.34 8.35 -34.91
C THR A 207 3.65 9.27 -36.10
N SER A 208 4.92 9.53 -36.33
CA SER A 208 5.31 10.22 -37.57
C SER A 208 4.90 9.31 -38.70
N LEU A 209 3.80 9.65 -39.34
CA LEU A 209 3.50 9.22 -40.67
C LEU A 209 4.57 9.84 -41.59
N PHE A 210 5.60 9.07 -41.89
CA PHE A 210 6.36 9.13 -43.12
C PHE A 210 6.97 7.75 -43.37
#